data_71f903cf01953a729057e2f6074d2942
#
_entry.id   71f903cf01953a729057e2f6074d2942
#
_cell.length_a   1.000
_cell.length_b   1.000
_cell.length_c   1.000
_cell.angle_alpha   90.00
_cell.angle_beta   90.00
_cell.angle_gamma   90.00
#
_symmetry.space_group_name_H-M   'P 1'
#
loop_
_entity.id
_entity.type
_entity.pdbx_description
1 polymer ?
#
loop_
_entity_poly.entity_id
_entity_poly.type
_entity_poly.pdbx_seq_one_letter_code
_entity_poly.pdbx_strand_id
1 'polypeptide(L)'
;LEEVQKMIDGGEAEIARDELLWLLNGCSDCLVAHRMLGELALADQDLRLARGHFGYAFEIGSKALDRAGAKGNMPYRLPANQAFFEAGKALAYCLRELGKSVLAAEVVARLLACDPSDPLGVRNMLDVPAPESAPGGPAPVDG
;
A
#
# COMPACT_ATOMS: atom_id res chain seq x y z
N LEU A 1 -2.12 -0.20 -18.56
CA LEU A 1 -2.87 0.15 -17.35
C LEU A 1 -3.45 1.54 -17.38
N GLU A 2 -3.10 2.33 -18.39
CA GLU A 2 -3.70 3.64 -18.56
C GLU A 2 -5.20 3.51 -18.83
N GLU A 3 -5.57 2.48 -19.58
CA GLU A 3 -6.98 2.25 -19.87
C GLU A 3 -7.75 1.95 -18.59
N VAL A 4 -7.14 1.15 -17.70
CA VAL A 4 -7.76 0.82 -16.43
C VAL A 4 -7.92 2.07 -15.57
N GLN A 5 -6.90 2.93 -15.54
CA GLN A 5 -6.99 4.15 -14.76
C GLN A 5 -8.12 5.05 -15.27
N LYS A 6 -8.30 5.10 -16.60
CA LYS A 6 -9.39 5.87 -17.16
C LYS A 6 -10.76 5.31 -16.75
N MET A 7 -10.87 3.99 -16.68
CA MET A 7 -12.10 3.37 -16.22
C MET A 7 -12.41 3.77 -14.78
N ILE A 8 -11.40 3.74 -13.92
CA ILE A 8 -11.56 4.12 -12.52
C ILE A 8 -11.98 5.59 -12.42
N ASP A 9 -11.27 6.46 -13.15
CA ASP A 9 -11.54 7.88 -13.10
C ASP A 9 -12.92 8.20 -13.63
N GLY A 10 -13.43 7.39 -14.55
CA GLY A 10 -14.76 7.56 -15.13
C GLY A 10 -15.87 6.91 -14.32
N GLY A 11 -15.55 6.34 -13.16
CA GLY A 11 -16.57 5.74 -12.32
C GLY A 11 -16.94 4.32 -12.70
N GLU A 12 -16.12 3.67 -13.54
CA GLU A 12 -16.40 2.31 -14.01
C GLU A 12 -15.58 1.30 -13.22
N ALA A 13 -15.70 1.35 -11.89
CA ALA A 13 -14.86 0.53 -11.02
C ALA A 13 -15.03 -0.97 -11.25
N GLU A 14 -16.26 -1.42 -11.54
CA GLU A 14 -16.48 -2.84 -11.76
C GLU A 14 -15.76 -3.34 -12.99
N ILE A 15 -15.83 -2.55 -14.06
CA ILE A 15 -15.17 -2.94 -15.30
C ILE A 15 -13.65 -2.91 -15.10
N ALA A 16 -13.16 -1.91 -14.37
CA ALA A 16 -11.73 -1.81 -14.08
C ALA A 16 -11.27 -3.02 -13.27
N ARG A 17 -12.06 -3.44 -12.28
CA ARG A 17 -11.71 -4.60 -11.47
C ARG A 17 -11.61 -5.86 -12.31
N ASP A 18 -12.59 -6.08 -13.19
CA ASP A 18 -12.59 -7.26 -14.06
C ASP A 18 -11.37 -7.26 -14.98
N GLU A 19 -11.02 -6.10 -15.51
CA GLU A 19 -9.87 -6.00 -16.38
C GLU A 19 -8.57 -6.30 -15.62
N LEU A 20 -8.45 -5.80 -14.39
CA LEU A 20 -7.26 -6.06 -13.58
C LEU A 20 -7.14 -7.54 -13.24
N LEU A 21 -8.25 -8.18 -12.91
CA LEU A 21 -8.22 -9.61 -12.60
C LEU A 21 -7.83 -10.42 -13.82
N TRP A 22 -8.31 -10.00 -14.99
CA TRP A 22 -7.93 -10.67 -16.23
C TRP A 22 -6.43 -10.51 -16.51
N LEU A 23 -5.90 -9.32 -16.27
CA LEU A 23 -4.46 -9.09 -16.44
C LEU A 23 -3.64 -9.96 -15.49
N LEU A 24 -4.12 -10.16 -14.26
CA LEU A 24 -3.39 -10.98 -13.31
C LEU A 24 -3.42 -12.46 -13.67
N ASN A 25 -4.39 -12.89 -14.47
CA ASN A 25 -4.39 -14.25 -14.97
C ASN A 25 -3.17 -14.49 -15.85
N GLY A 26 -2.76 -13.49 -16.61
CA GLY A 26 -1.60 -13.62 -17.48
C GLY A 26 -0.29 -13.24 -16.81
N CYS A 27 -0.35 -12.43 -15.77
CA CYS A 27 0.85 -11.96 -15.10
C CYS A 27 0.54 -11.69 -13.62
N SER A 28 0.67 -12.71 -12.80
CA SER A 28 0.30 -12.60 -11.40
C SER A 28 1.20 -11.64 -10.62
N ASP A 29 2.38 -11.31 -11.17
CA ASP A 29 3.33 -10.46 -10.48
C ASP A 29 3.23 -8.99 -10.88
N CYS A 30 2.12 -8.57 -11.45
CA CYS A 30 1.97 -7.18 -11.85
C CYS A 30 1.69 -6.31 -10.62
N LEU A 31 2.75 -5.70 -10.12
CA LEU A 31 2.68 -4.88 -8.91
C LEU A 31 1.63 -3.77 -9.05
N VAL A 32 1.62 -3.09 -10.19
CA VAL A 32 0.70 -1.98 -10.41
C VAL A 32 -0.75 -2.46 -10.38
N ALA A 33 -1.03 -3.63 -10.97
CA ALA A 33 -2.39 -4.15 -10.96
C ALA A 33 -2.85 -4.47 -9.54
N HIS A 34 -1.98 -5.04 -8.72
CA HIS A 34 -2.32 -5.31 -7.33
C HIS A 34 -2.57 -4.02 -6.55
N ARG A 35 -1.73 -3.00 -6.79
CA ARG A 35 -1.94 -1.72 -6.14
C ARG A 35 -3.31 -1.13 -6.51
N MET A 36 -3.66 -1.22 -7.78
CA MET A 36 -4.95 -0.67 -8.23
C MET A 36 -6.13 -1.45 -7.64
N LEU A 37 -6.02 -2.77 -7.57
CA LEU A 37 -7.06 -3.58 -6.93
C LEU A 37 -7.19 -3.25 -5.45
N GLY A 38 -6.06 -2.97 -4.80
CA GLY A 38 -6.10 -2.54 -3.41
C GLY A 38 -6.84 -1.23 -3.25
N GLU A 39 -6.62 -0.29 -4.16
CA GLU A 39 -7.30 1.00 -4.10
C GLU A 39 -8.80 0.85 -4.32
N LEU A 40 -9.20 -0.03 -5.22
CA LEU A 40 -10.62 -0.29 -5.43
C LEU A 40 -11.26 -0.92 -4.19
N ALA A 41 -10.56 -1.85 -3.56
CA ALA A 41 -11.05 -2.46 -2.34
C ALA A 41 -11.18 -1.43 -1.22
N LEU A 42 -10.21 -0.51 -1.14
CA LEU A 42 -10.23 0.52 -0.13
C LEU A 42 -11.40 1.47 -0.34
N ALA A 43 -11.71 1.79 -1.60
CA ALA A 43 -12.86 2.62 -1.92
C ALA A 43 -14.16 1.93 -1.51
N ASP A 44 -14.19 0.60 -1.52
CA ASP A 44 -15.34 -0.18 -1.07
C ASP A 44 -15.31 -0.39 0.44
N GLN A 45 -14.34 0.19 1.13
CA GLN A 45 -14.17 0.06 2.58
C GLN A 45 -13.88 -1.36 3.02
N ASP A 46 -13.32 -2.16 2.12
CA ASP A 46 -12.94 -3.54 2.43
C ASP A 46 -11.46 -3.56 2.77
N LEU A 47 -11.16 -3.24 4.03
CA LEU A 47 -9.77 -3.13 4.48
C LEU A 47 -9.00 -4.43 4.40
N ARG A 48 -9.66 -5.56 4.62
CA ARG A 48 -8.96 -6.83 4.59
C ARG A 48 -8.55 -7.20 3.16
N LEU A 49 -9.44 -6.98 2.21
CA LEU A 49 -9.12 -7.23 0.81
C LEU A 49 -8.06 -6.25 0.33
N ALA A 50 -8.20 -4.98 0.70
CA ALA A 50 -7.21 -3.96 0.33
C ALA A 50 -5.84 -4.34 0.88
N ARG A 51 -5.77 -4.76 2.15
CA ARG A 51 -4.52 -5.18 2.75
C ARG A 51 -3.89 -6.32 1.96
N GLY A 52 -4.70 -7.27 1.50
CA GLY A 52 -4.20 -8.40 0.72
C GLY A 52 -3.53 -7.96 -0.57
N HIS A 53 -4.19 -7.09 -1.32
CA HIS A 53 -3.62 -6.62 -2.58
C HIS A 53 -2.41 -5.72 -2.39
N PHE A 54 -2.48 -4.77 -1.46
CA PHE A 54 -1.33 -3.90 -1.20
C PHE A 54 -0.17 -4.70 -0.63
N GLY A 55 -0.45 -5.70 0.21
CA GLY A 55 0.59 -6.54 0.77
C GLY A 55 1.31 -7.34 -0.30
N TYR A 56 0.55 -7.87 -1.25
CA TYR A 56 1.15 -8.63 -2.33
C TYR A 56 2.03 -7.72 -3.20
N ALA A 57 1.54 -6.53 -3.53
CA ALA A 57 2.32 -5.57 -4.29
C ALA A 57 3.61 -5.20 -3.58
N PHE A 58 3.51 -4.93 -2.28
CA PHE A 58 4.67 -4.56 -1.48
C PHE A 58 5.68 -5.72 -1.42
N GLU A 59 5.19 -6.95 -1.31
CA GLU A 59 6.07 -8.10 -1.25
C GLU A 59 6.79 -8.33 -2.58
N ILE A 60 6.09 -8.18 -3.70
CA ILE A 60 6.70 -8.29 -5.02
C ILE A 60 7.87 -7.31 -5.14
N GLY A 61 7.62 -6.05 -4.77
CA GLY A 61 8.66 -5.04 -4.86
C GLY A 61 9.81 -5.28 -3.89
N SER A 62 9.49 -5.72 -2.68
CA SER A 62 10.52 -6.00 -1.68
C SER A 62 11.44 -7.13 -2.12
N LYS A 63 10.87 -8.18 -2.68
CA LYS A 63 11.68 -9.30 -3.16
C LYS A 63 12.55 -8.90 -4.33
N ALA A 64 12.02 -8.05 -5.20
CA ALA A 64 12.82 -7.56 -6.33
C ALA A 64 14.00 -6.74 -5.84
N LEU A 65 13.78 -5.91 -4.81
CA LEU A 65 14.86 -5.13 -4.23
C LEU A 65 15.92 -6.04 -3.61
N ASP A 66 15.49 -7.05 -2.89
CA ASP A 66 16.43 -7.97 -2.25
C ASP A 66 17.28 -8.68 -3.29
N ARG A 67 16.65 -9.12 -4.38
CA ARG A 67 17.38 -9.82 -5.46
C ARG A 67 18.38 -8.91 -6.14
N ALA A 68 18.03 -7.62 -6.27
CA ALA A 68 18.91 -6.67 -6.93
C ALA A 68 20.02 -6.16 -6.01
N GLY A 69 19.94 -6.47 -4.72
CA GLY A 69 20.92 -5.98 -3.75
C GLY A 69 20.81 -4.48 -3.53
N ALA A 70 19.69 -3.88 -3.90
CA ALA A 70 19.51 -2.45 -3.73
C ALA A 70 19.23 -2.15 -2.26
N LYS A 71 19.97 -1.18 -1.72
CA LYS A 71 19.81 -0.80 -0.34
C LYS A 71 19.79 0.71 -0.22
N GLY A 72 18.67 1.24 0.24
CA GLY A 72 18.60 2.66 0.54
C GLY A 72 18.79 3.57 -0.65
N ASN A 73 18.52 3.09 -1.85
CA ASN A 73 18.75 3.90 -3.02
C ASN A 73 17.64 3.63 -4.05
N MET A 74 16.42 3.94 -3.65
CA MET A 74 15.27 3.73 -4.51
C MET A 74 14.38 4.95 -4.39
N PRO A 75 14.79 6.06 -5.03
CA PRO A 75 14.04 7.31 -4.85
C PRO A 75 12.63 7.22 -5.40
N TYR A 76 11.70 7.70 -4.60
CA TYR A 76 10.29 7.72 -5.01
C TYR A 76 10.06 8.53 -6.28
N ARG A 77 10.84 9.59 -6.50
CA ARG A 77 10.63 10.47 -7.63
C ARG A 77 10.76 9.78 -8.98
N LEU A 78 11.42 8.63 -9.03
CA LEU A 78 11.52 7.87 -10.27
C LEU A 78 10.21 7.13 -10.51
N PRO A 79 9.56 7.35 -11.67
CA PRO A 79 8.23 6.78 -11.90
C PRO A 79 8.14 5.26 -11.69
N ALA A 80 9.20 4.54 -12.02
CA ALA A 80 9.18 3.09 -11.88
C ALA A 80 9.05 2.64 -10.44
N ASN A 81 9.42 3.50 -9.49
CA ASN A 81 9.40 3.14 -8.08
C ASN A 81 8.11 3.55 -7.37
N GLN A 82 7.34 4.44 -7.99
CA GLN A 82 6.23 5.06 -7.28
C GLN A 82 5.16 4.09 -6.83
N ALA A 83 4.83 3.10 -7.66
CA ALA A 83 3.79 2.16 -7.30
C ALA A 83 4.14 1.35 -6.05
N PHE A 84 5.43 1.02 -5.89
CA PHE A 84 5.89 0.29 -4.71
C PHE A 84 5.66 1.13 -3.43
N PHE A 85 6.07 2.40 -3.48
CA PHE A 85 5.91 3.27 -2.31
C PHE A 85 4.45 3.53 -2.00
N GLU A 86 3.63 3.71 -3.03
CA GLU A 86 2.21 3.95 -2.83
C GLU A 86 1.53 2.73 -2.23
N ALA A 87 1.87 1.55 -2.74
CA ALA A 87 1.34 0.32 -2.17
C ALA A 87 1.79 0.14 -0.72
N GLY A 88 3.04 0.46 -0.43
CA GLY A 88 3.55 0.35 0.93
C GLY A 88 2.85 1.29 1.89
N LYS A 89 2.63 2.53 1.47
CA LYS A 89 1.93 3.49 2.32
C LYS A 89 0.50 3.04 2.59
N ALA A 90 -0.19 2.58 1.54
CA ALA A 90 -1.56 2.11 1.69
C ALA A 90 -1.62 0.86 2.55
N LEU A 91 -0.62 -0.02 2.43
CA LEU A 91 -0.54 -1.21 3.27
C LEU A 91 -0.40 -0.83 4.74
N ALA A 92 0.48 0.12 5.03
CA ALA A 92 0.66 0.57 6.40
C ALA A 92 -0.62 1.16 6.97
N TYR A 93 -1.35 1.91 6.14
CA TYR A 93 -2.64 2.46 6.56
C TYR A 93 -3.62 1.33 6.91
N CYS A 94 -3.75 0.33 6.03
CA CYS A 94 -4.67 -0.77 6.29
C CYS A 94 -4.27 -1.54 7.54
N LEU A 95 -2.97 -1.77 7.73
CA LEU A 95 -2.50 -2.49 8.90
C LEU A 95 -2.81 -1.75 10.19
N ARG A 96 -2.63 -0.43 10.19
CA ARG A 96 -2.98 0.37 11.35
C ARG A 96 -4.46 0.30 11.64
N GLU A 97 -5.29 0.45 10.61
CA GLU A 97 -6.73 0.42 10.79
C GLU A 97 -7.21 -0.95 11.28
N LEU A 98 -6.48 -2.00 10.94
CA LEU A 98 -6.80 -3.35 11.39
C LEU A 98 -6.15 -3.69 12.74
N GLY A 99 -5.52 -2.71 13.38
CA GLY A 99 -4.93 -2.92 14.69
C GLY A 99 -3.58 -3.62 14.68
N LYS A 100 -2.90 -3.65 13.54
CA LYS A 100 -1.62 -4.33 13.42
C LYS A 100 -0.49 -3.32 13.36
N SER A 101 -0.32 -2.58 14.45
CA SER A 101 0.62 -1.47 14.51
C SER A 101 2.07 -1.87 14.29
N VAL A 102 2.47 -3.04 14.81
CA VAL A 102 3.86 -3.48 14.67
C VAL A 102 4.19 -3.74 13.21
N LEU A 103 3.27 -4.41 12.51
CA LEU A 103 3.49 -4.70 11.09
C LEU A 103 3.49 -3.40 10.28
N ALA A 104 2.63 -2.46 10.64
CA ALA A 104 2.61 -1.17 9.96
C ALA A 104 3.95 -0.45 10.12
N ALA A 105 4.52 -0.51 11.33
CA ALA A 105 5.81 0.13 11.58
C ALA A 105 6.92 -0.52 10.77
N GLU A 106 6.87 -1.84 10.58
CA GLU A 106 7.87 -2.54 9.78
C GLU A 106 7.81 -2.10 8.32
N VAL A 107 6.59 -1.94 7.79
CA VAL A 107 6.43 -1.47 6.41
C VAL A 107 6.99 -0.06 6.27
N VAL A 108 6.65 0.82 7.20
CA VAL A 108 7.14 2.20 7.16
C VAL A 108 8.67 2.23 7.23
N ALA A 109 9.26 1.41 8.11
CA ALA A 109 10.71 1.37 8.24
C ALA A 109 11.37 0.97 6.93
N ARG A 110 10.78 0.01 6.21
CA ARG A 110 11.35 -0.40 4.92
C ARG A 110 11.28 0.73 3.89
N LEU A 111 10.16 1.44 3.85
CA LEU A 111 10.02 2.56 2.91
C LEU A 111 11.02 3.67 3.22
N LEU A 112 11.22 3.97 4.50
CA LEU A 112 12.18 5.00 4.89
C LEU A 112 13.61 4.58 4.58
N ALA A 113 13.89 3.28 4.67
CA ALA A 113 15.20 2.78 4.29
C ALA A 113 15.45 2.91 2.80
N CYS A 114 14.39 2.76 2.00
CA CYS A 114 14.51 2.89 0.55
C CYS A 114 14.66 4.33 0.10
N ASP A 115 13.92 5.25 0.71
CA ASP A 115 14.01 6.67 0.38
C ASP A 115 13.86 7.49 1.66
N PRO A 116 14.97 7.82 2.31
CA PRO A 116 14.92 8.55 3.59
C PRO A 116 14.30 9.93 3.50
N SER A 117 14.21 10.52 2.30
CA SER A 117 13.59 11.84 2.16
C SER A 117 12.09 11.80 2.42
N ASP A 118 11.50 10.60 2.36
CA ASP A 118 10.11 10.38 2.74
C ASP A 118 9.11 11.29 2.02
N PRO A 119 9.08 11.26 0.69
CA PRO A 119 8.21 12.19 -0.05
C PRO A 119 6.73 11.98 0.25
N LEU A 120 6.32 10.76 0.61
CA LEU A 120 4.92 10.49 0.89
C LEU A 120 4.55 10.72 2.36
N GLY A 121 5.52 11.07 3.20
CA GLY A 121 5.26 11.37 4.60
C GLY A 121 4.86 10.17 5.42
N VAL A 122 5.38 8.97 5.08
CA VAL A 122 4.98 7.77 5.80
C VAL A 122 5.43 7.80 7.26
N ARG A 123 6.49 8.57 7.56
CA ARG A 123 6.95 8.72 8.93
C ARG A 123 5.84 9.23 9.85
N ASN A 124 4.98 10.08 9.32
CA ASN A 124 3.89 10.65 10.11
C ASN A 124 2.89 9.60 10.55
N MET A 125 2.84 8.47 9.87
CA MET A 125 1.92 7.40 10.25
C MET A 125 2.34 6.75 11.57
N LEU A 126 3.62 6.82 11.92
CA LEU A 126 4.10 6.30 13.19
C LEU A 126 3.81 7.27 14.34
N ASP A 127 3.74 8.55 14.02
CA ASP A 127 3.52 9.57 15.03
C ASP A 127 2.04 9.73 15.39
N VAL A 128 1.16 9.17 14.57
CA VAL A 128 -0.27 9.27 14.82
C VAL A 128 -0.70 8.12 15.71
N PRO A 129 -1.30 8.39 16.84
CA PRO A 129 -1.73 7.30 17.73
C PRO A 129 -2.71 6.41 16.99
N ALA A 130 -2.69 5.15 17.35
CA ALA A 130 -3.66 4.24 16.79
C ALA A 130 -5.05 4.75 17.07
N PRO A 131 -5.90 4.53 16.17
CA PRO A 131 -7.26 4.99 16.33
C PRO A 131 -7.76 4.53 17.66
N GLU A 132 -8.13 5.37 18.42
CA GLU A 132 -8.47 5.06 19.56
C GLU A 132 -9.37 4.35 19.69
N SER A 133 -9.52 3.98 19.22
CA SER A 133 -10.26 3.12 19.34
C SER A 133 -10.71 3.20 20.48
N ALA A 134 -10.52 3.40 20.90
CA ALA A 134 -10.94 3.31 21.82
C ALA A 134 -11.45 4.19 22.21
N PRO A 135 -12.04 4.28 22.16
CA PRO A 135 -12.62 5.09 22.43
C PRO A 135 -12.99 5.16 23.50
N GLY A 136 -13.07 5.16 23.60
CA GLY A 136 -13.35 5.24 24.39
C GLY A 136 -12.87 5.16 25.13
N GLY A 137 -12.53 5.17 25.16
CA GLY A 137 -12.08 5.12 25.81
C GLY A 137 -11.48 5.58 26.31
N PRO A 138 -11.17 5.69 27.02
CA PRO A 138 -10.57 6.14 27.59
C PRO A 138 -9.47 6.26 27.50
N ALA A 139 -9.14 6.21 27.52
CA ALA A 139 -8.39 6.16 27.50
C ALA A 139 -7.68 6.18 27.27
N PRO A 140 -7.24 6.39 27.23
CA PRO A 140 -6.49 6.23 26.87
C PRO A 140 -5.47 6.02 26.96
N VAL A 141 -5.15 5.77 27.25
CA VAL A 141 -4.35 5.49 27.45
C VAL A 141 -3.69 4.82 27.04
N ASP A 142 -3.39 4.47 26.90
CA ASP A 142 -2.84 3.81 26.63
C ASP A 142 -2.27 3.67 25.91
N GLY A 143 -2.28 3.68 25.64
CA GLY A 143 -1.87 3.68 25.15
C GLY A 143 -1.50 3.29 24.52
#